data_e0c696eba145c74591ac676d8a18bbb8
#
_entry.id   e0c696eba145c74591ac676d8a18bbb8
#
_cell.length_a   1.000
_cell.length_b   1.000
_cell.length_c   1.000
_cell.angle_alpha   90.00
_cell.angle_beta   90.00
_cell.angle_gamma   90.00
#
_symmetry.space_group_name_H-M   'P 1'
#
loop_
_entity.id
_entity.type
_entity.pdbx_description
1 polymer ?
#
loop_
_entity_poly.entity_id
_entity_poly.type
_entity_poly.pdbx_seq_one_letter_code
_entity_poly.pdbx_strand_id
1 'polypeptide(L)'
;TPEIVNFMITHGRGLLCAPLPRSRCEELCLAPMAEENTSLLGTPFTMSVDLRGYGCTTGVSAFDRSSTIKALVAGNLNPSEFARPGHVFPLYGAENGVLERNGHTEATLDMTRMAGLKPGGALVEILNEDGTMARLPQLGEIAAKFGLKIVSIKDIQEYRKKHNL
;
A
#
# COMPACT_ATOMS: atom_id res chain seq x y z
N THR A 1 -7.90 -4.56 -8.60
CA THR A 1 -8.87 -4.17 -9.65
C THR A 1 -9.54 -2.84 -9.29
N PRO A 2 -10.18 -2.13 -10.25
CA PRO A 2 -10.94 -0.91 -9.94
C PRO A 2 -12.01 -1.12 -8.88
N GLU A 3 -12.67 -2.27 -8.87
CA GLU A 3 -13.72 -2.62 -7.89
C GLU A 3 -13.13 -2.71 -6.48
N ILE A 4 -11.95 -3.34 -6.33
CA ILE A 4 -11.25 -3.45 -5.04
C ILE A 4 -10.80 -2.07 -4.57
N VAL A 5 -10.21 -1.27 -5.45
CA VAL A 5 -9.80 0.11 -5.10
C VAL A 5 -11.02 0.95 -4.70
N ASN A 6 -12.12 0.84 -5.46
CA ASN A 6 -13.36 1.53 -5.10
C ASN A 6 -13.90 1.09 -3.73
N PHE A 7 -13.86 -0.21 -3.44
CA PHE A 7 -14.22 -0.74 -2.14
C PHE A 7 -13.35 -0.15 -1.03
N MET A 8 -12.03 -0.15 -1.22
CA MET A 8 -11.06 0.36 -0.25
C MET A 8 -11.28 1.83 0.08
N ILE A 9 -11.44 2.68 -0.94
CA ILE A 9 -11.64 4.13 -0.72
C ILE A 9 -13.02 4.47 -0.17
N THR A 10 -14.05 3.69 -0.51
CA THR A 10 -15.41 3.89 -0.02
C THR A 10 -15.54 3.49 1.44
N HIS A 11 -14.98 2.35 1.81
CA HIS A 11 -15.17 1.76 3.15
C HIS A 11 -13.97 1.96 4.07
N GLY A 12 -12.78 2.13 3.53
CA GLY A 12 -11.60 2.52 4.30
C GLY A 12 -11.60 4.00 4.64
N ARG A 13 -11.83 4.85 3.67
CA ARG A 13 -11.87 6.34 3.78
C ARG A 13 -10.51 7.00 4.07
N GLY A 14 -9.45 6.21 4.28
CA GLY A 14 -8.08 6.66 4.52
C GLY A 14 -7.33 7.04 3.24
N LEU A 15 -6.04 7.24 3.37
CA LEU A 15 -5.16 7.54 2.23
C LEU A 15 -4.77 6.25 1.51
N LEU A 16 -5.09 6.15 0.22
CA LEU A 16 -4.71 4.99 -0.58
C LEU A 16 -3.21 5.05 -0.91
N CYS A 17 -2.47 4.11 -0.36
CA CYS A 17 -1.03 3.97 -0.53
C CYS A 17 -0.67 2.70 -1.31
N ALA A 18 0.55 2.68 -1.86
CA ALA A 18 1.09 1.54 -2.60
C ALA A 18 2.42 1.08 -2.00
N PRO A 19 2.42 0.13 -1.03
CA PRO A 19 3.65 -0.50 -0.56
C PRO A 19 4.42 -1.17 -1.69
N LEU A 20 5.73 -0.89 -1.77
CA LEU A 20 6.66 -1.44 -2.76
C LEU A 20 7.98 -1.83 -2.09
N PRO A 21 8.74 -2.80 -2.62
CA PRO A 21 10.13 -2.99 -2.24
C PRO A 21 10.95 -1.73 -2.48
N ARG A 22 11.96 -1.48 -1.65
CA ARG A 22 12.90 -0.35 -1.85
C ARG A 22 13.53 -0.39 -3.23
N SER A 23 14.00 -1.54 -3.67
CA SER A 23 14.59 -1.73 -5.01
C SER A 23 13.63 -1.27 -6.12
N ARG A 24 12.33 -1.57 -5.99
CA ARG A 24 11.35 -1.14 -6.98
C ARG A 24 11.14 0.38 -6.98
N CYS A 25 11.18 1.02 -5.82
CA CYS A 25 11.14 2.49 -5.72
C CYS A 25 12.38 3.12 -6.40
N GLU A 26 13.56 2.52 -6.21
CA GLU A 26 14.81 2.96 -6.83
C GLU A 26 14.76 2.81 -8.37
N GLU A 27 14.34 1.67 -8.89
CA GLU A 27 14.12 1.44 -10.33
C GLU A 27 13.20 2.49 -10.96
N LEU A 28 12.17 2.87 -10.24
CA LEU A 28 11.20 3.89 -10.69
C LEU A 28 11.64 5.32 -10.38
N CYS A 29 12.84 5.54 -9.82
CA CYS A 29 13.32 6.85 -9.39
C CYS A 29 12.32 7.58 -8.48
N LEU A 30 11.69 6.85 -7.55
CA LEU A 30 10.77 7.41 -6.57
C LEU A 30 11.56 7.92 -5.36
N ALA A 31 11.91 9.19 -5.40
CA ALA A 31 12.59 9.84 -4.29
C ALA A 31 11.70 9.92 -3.03
N PRO A 32 12.28 9.94 -1.82
CA PRO A 32 11.55 10.27 -0.61
C PRO A 32 10.75 11.59 -0.78
N MET A 33 9.57 11.66 -0.20
CA MET A 33 8.71 12.84 -0.30
C MET A 33 9.29 14.06 0.42
N ALA A 34 10.12 13.84 1.44
CA ALA A 34 10.84 14.87 2.17
C ALA A 34 12.31 14.46 2.35
N GLU A 35 13.21 15.45 2.40
CA GLU A 35 14.62 15.23 2.68
C GLU A 35 14.82 14.67 4.09
N GLU A 36 14.08 15.21 5.06
CA GLU A 36 14.03 14.75 6.44
C GLU A 36 12.62 14.24 6.77
N ASN A 37 12.50 12.97 7.15
CA ASN A 37 11.22 12.40 7.55
C ASN A 37 10.94 12.69 9.02
N THR A 38 10.09 13.69 9.28
CA THR A 38 9.65 14.09 10.63
C THR A 38 8.29 13.51 11.01
N SER A 39 7.74 12.56 10.22
CA SER A 39 6.45 11.93 10.53
C SER A 39 6.51 11.09 11.81
N LEU A 40 5.45 11.11 12.60
CA LEU A 40 5.38 10.48 13.94
C LEU A 40 5.80 9.00 13.94
N LEU A 41 5.45 8.26 12.90
CA LEU A 41 5.75 6.83 12.76
C LEU A 41 6.85 6.54 11.73
N GLY A 42 7.51 7.58 11.22
CA GLY A 42 8.53 7.44 10.19
C GLY A 42 8.01 6.79 8.90
N THR A 43 6.73 6.99 8.57
CA THR A 43 6.12 6.39 7.38
C THR A 43 6.90 6.81 6.12
N PRO A 44 7.44 5.85 5.35
CA PRO A 44 8.41 6.12 4.30
C PRO A 44 7.73 6.48 2.97
N PHE A 45 7.05 7.63 2.95
CA PHE A 45 6.44 8.16 1.73
C PHE A 45 7.50 8.51 0.69
N THR A 46 7.19 8.13 -0.55
CA THR A 46 7.89 8.64 -1.73
C THR A 46 7.04 9.68 -2.45
N MET A 47 7.60 10.30 -3.49
CA MET A 47 6.84 11.16 -4.38
C MET A 47 5.60 10.43 -4.91
N SER A 48 4.44 11.06 -4.78
CA SER A 48 3.18 10.51 -5.31
C SER A 48 3.18 10.47 -6.84
N VAL A 49 2.47 9.51 -7.41
CA VAL A 49 2.49 9.27 -8.86
C VAL A 49 1.12 8.93 -9.42
N ASP A 50 0.97 9.13 -10.73
CA ASP A 50 -0.13 8.61 -11.55
C ASP A 50 0.43 7.99 -12.83
N LEU A 51 -0.14 6.87 -13.27
CA LEU A 51 0.19 6.28 -14.56
C LEU A 51 -0.30 7.17 -15.70
N ARG A 52 0.57 7.44 -16.69
CA ARG A 52 0.27 8.24 -17.88
C ARG A 52 -0.16 7.33 -19.02
N GLY A 53 -1.25 7.65 -19.68
CA GLY A 53 -1.78 6.82 -20.78
C GLY A 53 -2.54 5.58 -20.25
N TYR A 54 -2.56 4.52 -21.02
CA TYR A 54 -3.21 3.23 -20.68
C TYR A 54 -4.70 3.37 -20.28
N GLY A 55 -5.39 4.38 -20.83
CA GLY A 55 -6.78 4.69 -20.51
C GLY A 55 -6.96 5.48 -19.22
N CYS A 56 -5.89 5.84 -18.51
CA CYS A 56 -5.95 6.71 -17.33
C CYS A 56 -6.23 8.15 -17.75
N THR A 57 -6.96 8.88 -16.89
CA THR A 57 -7.37 10.27 -17.11
C THR A 57 -6.69 11.21 -16.12
N THR A 58 -7.41 11.70 -15.12
CA THR A 58 -6.89 12.66 -14.12
C THR A 58 -6.17 12.00 -12.93
N GLY A 59 -6.11 10.67 -12.87
CA GLY A 59 -5.43 9.93 -11.81
C GLY A 59 -6.30 9.59 -10.59
N VAL A 60 -7.45 10.24 -10.41
CA VAL A 60 -8.25 10.15 -9.18
C VAL A 60 -9.20 8.96 -9.15
N SER A 61 -9.72 8.53 -10.31
CA SER A 61 -10.72 7.46 -10.36
C SER A 61 -10.18 6.14 -9.80
N ALA A 62 -11.07 5.25 -9.37
CA ALA A 62 -10.69 3.91 -8.92
C ALA A 62 -9.99 3.12 -10.04
N PHE A 63 -10.38 3.35 -11.31
CA PHE A 63 -9.70 2.78 -12.48
C PHE A 63 -8.26 3.30 -12.58
N ASP A 64 -8.06 4.62 -12.56
CA ASP A 64 -6.74 5.24 -12.70
C ASP A 64 -5.81 4.79 -11.58
N ARG A 65 -6.27 4.82 -10.33
CA ARG A 65 -5.47 4.40 -9.18
C ARG A 65 -5.15 2.90 -9.18
N SER A 66 -6.10 2.05 -9.55
CA SER A 66 -5.83 0.61 -9.68
C SER A 66 -4.83 0.32 -10.80
N SER A 67 -4.93 1.02 -11.93
CA SER A 67 -3.99 0.92 -13.05
C SER A 67 -2.59 1.37 -12.65
N THR A 68 -2.50 2.48 -11.92
CA THR A 68 -1.24 3.00 -11.36
C THR A 68 -0.60 1.99 -10.41
N ILE A 69 -1.35 1.43 -9.45
CA ILE A 69 -0.83 0.43 -8.49
C ILE A 69 -0.35 -0.83 -9.22
N LYS A 70 -1.13 -1.34 -10.18
CA LYS A 70 -0.71 -2.49 -11.00
C LYS A 70 0.59 -2.21 -11.75
N ALA A 71 0.70 -1.05 -12.36
CA ALA A 71 1.89 -0.63 -13.11
C ALA A 71 3.12 -0.50 -12.20
N LEU A 72 2.95 0.06 -11.01
CA LEU A 72 4.02 0.16 -10.01
C LEU A 72 4.58 -1.22 -9.64
N VAL A 73 3.70 -2.22 -9.45
CA VAL A 73 4.08 -3.59 -9.05
C VAL A 73 4.58 -4.43 -10.23
N ALA A 74 4.06 -4.20 -11.43
CA ALA A 74 4.33 -5.09 -12.59
C ALA A 74 5.81 -5.16 -13.01
N GLY A 75 6.57 -4.08 -12.86
CA GLY A 75 8.00 -4.05 -13.14
C GLY A 75 8.39 -3.94 -14.62
N ASN A 76 7.46 -3.58 -15.49
CA ASN A 76 7.66 -3.52 -16.93
C ASN A 76 7.53 -2.11 -17.55
N LEU A 77 7.38 -1.09 -16.71
CA LEU A 77 7.26 0.31 -17.14
C LEU A 77 8.43 1.15 -16.66
N ASN A 78 8.76 2.16 -17.44
CA ASN A 78 9.84 3.10 -17.16
C ASN A 78 9.37 4.23 -16.23
N PRO A 79 10.29 4.90 -15.51
CA PRO A 79 9.97 6.05 -14.66
C PRO A 79 9.21 7.18 -15.36
N SER A 80 9.46 7.41 -16.66
CA SER A 80 8.83 8.46 -17.47
C SER A 80 7.35 8.21 -17.77
N GLU A 81 6.86 7.00 -17.54
CA GLU A 81 5.45 6.63 -17.74
C GLU A 81 4.58 7.03 -16.53
N PHE A 82 5.19 7.54 -15.48
CA PHE A 82 4.50 8.02 -14.28
C PHE A 82 4.60 9.55 -14.17
N ALA A 83 3.45 10.22 -14.09
CA ALA A 83 3.37 11.63 -13.71
C ALA A 83 3.75 11.81 -12.23
N ARG A 84 4.36 12.95 -11.90
CA ARG A 84 4.77 13.35 -10.56
C ARG A 84 4.50 14.84 -10.39
N PRO A 85 3.75 15.28 -9.34
CA PRO A 85 3.03 14.45 -8.38
C PRO A 85 1.81 13.73 -8.99
N GLY A 86 1.21 12.81 -8.21
CA GLY A 86 -0.01 12.09 -8.58
C GLY A 86 -0.89 11.78 -7.37
N HIS A 87 -1.83 10.84 -7.52
CA HIS A 87 -2.87 10.51 -6.54
C HIS A 87 -2.68 9.14 -5.87
N VAL A 88 -1.65 8.38 -6.25
CA VAL A 88 -1.21 7.17 -5.55
C VAL A 88 0.08 7.48 -4.80
N PHE A 89 0.18 7.06 -3.53
CA PHE A 89 1.28 7.34 -2.63
C PHE A 89 2.12 6.07 -2.41
N PRO A 90 3.24 5.88 -3.14
CA PRO A 90 4.09 4.74 -2.90
C PRO A 90 4.82 4.86 -1.55
N LEU A 91 4.96 3.71 -0.87
CA LEU A 91 5.71 3.56 0.37
C LEU A 91 6.78 2.49 0.16
N TYR A 92 8.03 2.76 0.52
CA TYR A 92 9.04 1.70 0.47
C TYR A 92 9.10 0.94 1.80
N GLY A 93 9.05 -0.39 1.75
CA GLY A 93 9.17 -1.23 2.94
C GLY A 93 10.62 -1.55 3.30
N ALA A 94 10.83 -1.91 4.57
CA ALA A 94 12.08 -2.45 5.05
C ALA A 94 12.39 -3.80 4.37
N GLU A 95 13.67 -4.10 4.16
CA GLU A 95 14.10 -5.26 3.36
C GLU A 95 13.67 -6.59 3.98
N ASN A 96 13.82 -6.73 5.31
CA ASN A 96 13.40 -7.91 6.05
C ASN A 96 11.94 -7.84 6.52
N GLY A 97 11.10 -6.98 5.91
CA GLY A 97 9.66 -6.90 6.16
C GLY A 97 9.33 -6.66 7.62
N VAL A 98 8.27 -7.33 8.11
CA VAL A 98 7.78 -7.17 9.49
C VAL A 98 8.75 -7.65 10.57
N LEU A 99 9.81 -8.38 10.23
CA LEU A 99 10.87 -8.76 11.17
C LEU A 99 11.86 -7.62 11.42
N GLU A 100 11.92 -6.64 10.54
CA GLU A 100 12.76 -5.44 10.68
C GLU A 100 11.96 -4.24 11.17
N ARG A 101 10.82 -3.95 10.55
CA ARG A 101 9.94 -2.86 10.93
C ARG A 101 8.51 -3.35 11.13
N ASN A 102 7.98 -3.09 12.32
CA ASN A 102 6.63 -3.51 12.74
C ASN A 102 5.54 -2.59 12.12
N GLY A 103 5.47 -2.55 10.78
CA GLY A 103 4.58 -1.65 10.03
C GLY A 103 3.65 -2.38 9.06
N HIS A 104 2.51 -1.74 8.74
CA HIS A 104 1.54 -2.28 7.77
C HIS A 104 2.10 -2.26 6.33
N THR A 105 3.03 -1.36 6.01
CA THR A 105 3.78 -1.35 4.75
C THR A 105 4.51 -2.68 4.56
N GLU A 106 5.29 -3.08 5.56
CA GLU A 106 6.04 -4.33 5.59
C GLU A 106 5.11 -5.54 5.58
N ALA A 107 4.02 -5.49 6.37
CA ALA A 107 3.02 -6.55 6.39
C ALA A 107 2.40 -6.79 5.01
N THR A 108 2.09 -5.73 4.26
CA THR A 108 1.57 -5.86 2.89
C THR A 108 2.56 -6.58 1.97
N LEU A 109 3.85 -6.22 2.03
CA LEU A 109 4.90 -6.86 1.22
C LEU A 109 5.10 -8.32 1.60
N ASP A 110 5.13 -8.62 2.89
CA ASP A 110 5.32 -9.99 3.36
C ASP A 110 4.13 -10.89 2.99
N MET A 111 2.91 -10.40 3.16
CA MET A 111 1.72 -11.16 2.79
C MET A 111 1.68 -11.46 1.29
N THR A 112 2.03 -10.50 0.44
CA THR A 112 2.09 -10.74 -1.02
C THR A 112 3.19 -11.71 -1.41
N ARG A 113 4.38 -11.63 -0.77
CA ARG A 113 5.47 -12.61 -0.96
C ARG A 113 5.05 -14.01 -0.54
N MET A 114 4.45 -14.16 0.65
CA MET A 114 3.98 -15.45 1.16
C MET A 114 2.85 -16.05 0.29
N ALA A 115 2.07 -15.21 -0.38
CA ALA A 115 1.06 -15.65 -1.34
C ALA A 115 1.63 -16.02 -2.72
N GLY A 116 2.95 -15.96 -2.92
CA GLY A 116 3.60 -16.23 -4.22
C GLY A 116 3.37 -15.15 -5.28
N LEU A 117 2.97 -13.97 -4.86
CA LEU A 117 2.75 -12.81 -5.72
C LEU A 117 3.98 -11.90 -5.78
N LYS A 118 4.02 -11.01 -6.77
CA LYS A 118 5.02 -9.92 -6.78
C LYS A 118 4.85 -9.07 -5.52
N PRO A 119 5.95 -8.71 -4.84
CA PRO A 119 5.85 -7.89 -3.64
C PRO A 119 5.37 -6.47 -3.99
N GLY A 120 4.25 -6.11 -3.45
CA GLY A 120 3.58 -4.84 -3.65
C GLY A 120 2.07 -4.97 -3.54
N GLY A 121 1.39 -3.88 -3.28
CA GLY A 121 -0.05 -3.93 -3.10
C GLY A 121 -0.71 -2.58 -2.87
N ALA A 122 -1.97 -2.61 -2.48
CA ALA A 122 -2.73 -1.45 -2.04
C ALA A 122 -2.93 -1.51 -0.53
N LEU A 123 -2.79 -0.36 0.12
CA LEU A 123 -2.95 -0.17 1.56
C LEU A 123 -3.79 1.07 1.81
N VAL A 124 -4.74 1.00 2.73
CA VAL A 124 -5.57 2.14 3.14
C VAL A 124 -5.91 2.01 4.62
N GLU A 125 -5.90 3.11 5.34
CA GLU A 125 -6.39 3.15 6.72
C GLU A 125 -7.92 3.06 6.74
N ILE A 126 -8.48 2.53 7.82
CA ILE A 126 -9.93 2.44 8.01
C ILE A 126 -10.36 3.47 9.05
N LEU A 127 -11.22 4.40 8.62
CA LEU A 127 -11.83 5.42 9.45
C LEU A 127 -13.30 5.04 9.73
N ASN A 128 -13.78 5.45 10.89
CA ASN A 128 -15.19 5.45 11.23
C ASN A 128 -15.97 6.47 10.37
N GLU A 129 -17.30 6.40 10.40
CA GLU A 129 -18.15 7.32 9.63
C GLU A 129 -18.04 8.78 10.08
N ASP A 130 -17.69 9.00 11.34
CA ASP A 130 -17.42 10.32 11.91
C ASP A 130 -16.02 10.88 11.60
N GLY A 131 -15.20 10.13 10.85
CA GLY A 131 -13.83 10.49 10.46
C GLY A 131 -12.76 10.13 11.48
N THR A 132 -13.10 9.58 12.63
CA THR A 132 -12.11 9.08 13.60
C THR A 132 -11.50 7.76 13.14
N MET A 133 -10.31 7.40 13.66
CA MET A 133 -9.66 6.13 13.32
C MET A 133 -10.45 4.95 13.90
N ALA A 134 -10.83 3.98 13.05
CA ALA A 134 -11.40 2.73 13.51
C ALA A 134 -10.37 1.94 14.34
N ARG A 135 -10.82 1.36 15.46
CA ARG A 135 -10.03 0.52 16.35
C ARG A 135 -10.55 -0.90 16.32
N LEU A 136 -9.89 -1.81 17.02
CA LEU A 136 -10.18 -3.25 16.92
C LEU A 136 -11.67 -3.63 17.06
N PRO A 137 -12.46 -3.02 17.98
CA PRO A 137 -13.90 -3.33 18.04
C PRO A 137 -14.63 -3.00 16.73
N GLN A 138 -14.46 -1.78 16.20
CA GLN A 138 -15.10 -1.35 14.95
C GLN A 138 -14.56 -2.14 13.75
N LEU A 139 -13.26 -2.45 13.73
CA LEU A 139 -12.65 -3.28 12.69
C LEU A 139 -13.25 -4.69 12.67
N GLY A 140 -13.59 -5.25 13.84
CA GLY A 140 -14.30 -6.53 13.94
C GLY A 140 -15.68 -6.48 13.29
N GLU A 141 -16.43 -5.42 13.52
CA GLU A 141 -17.76 -5.20 12.91
C GLU A 141 -17.65 -5.05 11.38
N ILE A 142 -16.68 -4.25 10.91
CA ILE A 142 -16.43 -4.04 9.49
C ILE A 142 -16.00 -5.36 8.82
N ALA A 143 -15.13 -6.12 9.45
CA ALA A 143 -14.69 -7.41 8.93
C ALA A 143 -15.85 -8.41 8.83
N ALA A 144 -16.71 -8.49 9.86
CA ALA A 144 -17.90 -9.33 9.83
C ALA A 144 -18.88 -8.90 8.73
N LYS A 145 -19.13 -7.58 8.59
CA LYS A 145 -20.02 -7.02 7.59
C LYS A 145 -19.62 -7.36 6.15
N PHE A 146 -18.32 -7.34 5.86
CA PHE A 146 -17.79 -7.52 4.51
C PHE A 146 -17.11 -8.88 4.28
N GLY A 147 -17.13 -9.78 5.25
CA GLY A 147 -16.48 -11.09 5.16
C GLY A 147 -14.96 -11.00 5.05
N LEU A 148 -14.33 -9.99 5.67
CA LEU A 148 -12.89 -9.76 5.63
C LEU A 148 -12.17 -10.57 6.72
N LYS A 149 -10.91 -10.88 6.47
CA LYS A 149 -10.02 -11.48 7.46
C LYS A 149 -9.33 -10.39 8.28
N ILE A 150 -9.08 -10.68 9.56
CA ILE A 150 -8.25 -9.85 10.44
C ILE A 150 -7.01 -10.66 10.81
N VAL A 151 -5.85 -10.03 10.69
CA VAL A 151 -4.56 -10.58 11.11
C VAL A 151 -3.76 -9.46 11.78
N SER A 152 -3.01 -9.79 12.83
CA SER A 152 -2.08 -8.84 13.43
C SER A 152 -0.69 -8.95 12.79
N ILE A 153 0.11 -7.87 12.87
CA ILE A 153 1.51 -7.91 12.43
C ILE A 153 2.29 -8.95 13.26
N LYS A 154 1.95 -9.12 14.52
CA LYS A 154 2.55 -10.15 15.39
C LYS A 154 2.32 -11.56 14.84
N ASP A 155 1.10 -11.87 14.38
CA ASP A 155 0.81 -13.18 13.78
C ASP A 155 1.65 -13.41 12.53
N ILE A 156 1.85 -12.37 11.70
CA ILE A 156 2.71 -12.45 10.51
C ILE A 156 4.17 -12.70 10.92
N GLN A 157 4.67 -12.01 11.94
CA GLN A 157 6.03 -12.20 12.46
C GLN A 157 6.23 -13.63 12.98
N GLU A 158 5.29 -14.15 13.75
CA GLU A 158 5.34 -15.51 14.29
C GLU A 158 5.29 -16.55 13.16
N TYR A 159 4.42 -16.34 12.18
CA TYR A 159 4.34 -17.21 11.00
C TYR A 159 5.66 -17.23 10.22
N ARG A 160 6.25 -16.07 9.91
CA ARG A 160 7.53 -15.98 9.20
C ARG A 160 8.65 -16.70 9.96
N LYS A 161 8.77 -16.45 11.27
CA LYS A 161 9.77 -17.13 12.13
C LYS A 161 9.61 -18.63 12.13
N LYS A 162 8.36 -19.11 12.26
CA LYS A 162 8.04 -20.55 12.28
C LYS A 162 8.39 -21.27 10.98
N HIS A 163 8.26 -20.58 9.86
CA HIS A 163 8.46 -21.14 8.51
C HIS A 163 9.80 -20.74 7.87
N ASN A 164 10.68 -20.05 8.58
CA ASN A 164 11.97 -19.55 8.10
C ASN A 164 11.86 -18.73 6.79
N LEU A 165 10.87 -17.83 6.74
CA LEU A 165 10.59 -16.95 5.59
C LEU A 165 11.15 -15.55 5.78
#